data_397ce7eed4531cff5c70f6ed6ef1d19b
#
_entry.id   397ce7eed4531cff5c70f6ed6ef1d19b
#
_cell.length_a   1.000
_cell.length_b   1.000
_cell.length_c   1.000
_cell.angle_alpha   90.00
_cell.angle_beta   90.00
_cell.angle_gamma   90.00
#
_symmetry.space_group_name_H-M   'P 1'
#
loop_
_entity.id
_entity.type
_entity.pdbx_description
1 polymer ?
#
loop_
_entity_poly.entity_id
_entity_poly.type
_entity_poly.pdbx_seq_one_letter_code
_entity_poly.pdbx_strand_id
1 'polypeptide(L)'
;MELIVKGADALTVSETTFGREFNEALVHQVVVAFAAGARQGTRAQKTRSEVSGGGAKPWRQKGTGRARAGTIRSPIWRTGGVTFAAKPQDHSQKVNKKMYRGAMKSILSELVRQERLIVVDNFSVEAPKTKELVAKLKELELNDVLIVTGEVDENLFLAARNLYKVDARDVTALDPVSLIAFDKVLITAEAVKQVEEMLA
;
A
#
# COMPACT_ATOMS: atom_id res chain seq x y z
N MET A 1 -7.01 26.44 10.93
CA MET A 1 -7.89 25.38 11.44
C MET A 1 -7.30 24.86 12.74
N GLU A 2 -8.13 24.54 13.73
CA GLU A 2 -7.66 23.99 15.01
C GLU A 2 -8.06 22.52 15.12
N LEU A 3 -7.11 21.67 15.50
CA LEU A 3 -7.34 20.26 15.81
C LEU A 3 -7.34 20.07 17.33
N ILE A 4 -8.33 19.34 17.82
CA ILE A 4 -8.46 19.03 19.25
C ILE A 4 -7.42 17.94 19.58
N VAL A 5 -6.52 18.23 20.52
CA VAL A 5 -5.55 17.27 21.03
C VAL A 5 -6.09 16.62 22.30
N LYS A 6 -6.15 15.28 22.35
CA LYS A 6 -6.55 14.58 23.58
C LYS A 6 -5.48 14.75 24.66
N GLY A 7 -5.84 15.45 25.73
CA GLY A 7 -4.97 15.67 26.89
C GLY A 7 -4.05 16.90 26.81
N ALA A 8 -4.18 17.75 25.78
CA ALA A 8 -3.42 18.98 25.63
C ALA A 8 -4.24 20.09 24.95
N ASP A 9 -3.63 21.26 24.79
CA ASP A 9 -4.25 22.40 24.10
C ASP A 9 -4.45 22.11 22.61
N ALA A 10 -5.42 22.79 21.99
CA ALA A 10 -5.71 22.67 20.57
C ALA A 10 -4.49 23.05 19.70
N LEU A 11 -4.21 22.23 18.70
CA LEU A 11 -3.10 22.44 17.76
C LEU A 11 -3.59 23.24 16.55
N THR A 12 -2.96 24.39 16.29
CA THR A 12 -3.23 25.17 15.07
C THR A 12 -2.51 24.55 13.89
N VAL A 13 -3.26 24.21 12.83
CA VAL A 13 -2.74 23.56 11.60
C VAL A 13 -3.20 24.31 10.35
N SER A 14 -2.48 24.10 9.24
CA SER A 14 -2.78 24.73 7.96
C SER A 14 -4.08 24.19 7.35
N GLU A 15 -4.96 25.09 6.97
CA GLU A 15 -6.20 24.77 6.26
C GLU A 15 -5.94 24.17 4.86
N THR A 16 -4.82 24.54 4.23
CA THR A 16 -4.43 23.99 2.93
C THR A 16 -4.09 22.50 2.98
N THR A 17 -3.73 21.96 4.16
CA THR A 17 -3.37 20.56 4.37
C THR A 17 -4.52 19.75 4.94
N PHE A 18 -5.28 20.29 5.90
CA PHE A 18 -6.32 19.57 6.63
C PHE A 18 -7.76 20.05 6.34
N GLY A 19 -7.93 21.12 5.54
CA GLY A 19 -9.24 21.68 5.18
C GLY A 19 -9.64 21.51 3.71
N ARG A 20 -8.92 20.70 2.93
CA ARG A 20 -9.15 20.55 1.49
C ARG A 20 -10.43 19.75 1.19
N GLU A 21 -11.11 20.11 0.09
CA GLU A 21 -12.23 19.32 -0.44
C GLU A 21 -11.79 17.91 -0.85
N PHE A 22 -12.68 16.95 -0.64
CA PHE A 22 -12.42 15.56 -1.00
C PHE A 22 -12.47 15.34 -2.50
N ASN A 23 -11.40 14.78 -3.07
CA ASN A 23 -11.30 14.47 -4.50
C ASN A 23 -11.13 12.94 -4.66
N GLU A 24 -12.25 12.24 -4.79
CA GLU A 24 -12.31 10.79 -4.91
C GLU A 24 -11.49 10.27 -6.10
N ALA A 25 -11.61 10.88 -7.27
CA ALA A 25 -10.93 10.45 -8.48
C ALA A 25 -9.40 10.50 -8.32
N LEU A 26 -8.87 11.55 -7.70
CA LEU A 26 -7.45 11.72 -7.43
C LEU A 26 -6.96 10.69 -6.40
N VAL A 27 -7.70 10.50 -5.32
CA VAL A 27 -7.38 9.51 -4.26
C VAL A 27 -7.38 8.11 -4.85
N HIS A 28 -8.41 7.73 -5.61
CA HIS A 28 -8.49 6.44 -6.28
C HIS A 28 -7.29 6.18 -7.20
N GLN A 29 -6.91 7.16 -8.04
CA GLN A 29 -5.77 7.02 -8.94
C GLN A 29 -4.47 6.75 -8.17
N VAL A 30 -4.23 7.46 -7.06
CA VAL A 30 -3.03 7.31 -6.25
C VAL A 30 -3.02 5.95 -5.52
N VAL A 31 -4.15 5.51 -4.98
CA VAL A 31 -4.30 4.20 -4.34
C VAL A 31 -4.05 3.06 -5.33
N VAL A 32 -4.63 3.15 -6.53
CA VAL A 32 -4.40 2.14 -7.59
C VAL A 32 -2.94 2.10 -8.02
N ALA A 33 -2.30 3.26 -8.18
CA ALA A 33 -0.88 3.34 -8.53
C ALA A 33 0.01 2.74 -7.44
N PHE A 34 -0.28 3.01 -6.17
CA PHE A 34 0.44 2.45 -5.03
C PHE A 34 0.30 0.92 -4.98
N ALA A 35 -0.92 0.40 -5.08
CA ALA A 35 -1.19 -1.03 -5.10
C ALA A 35 -0.54 -1.74 -6.31
N ALA A 36 -0.55 -1.08 -7.48
CA ALA A 36 0.11 -1.60 -8.69
C ALA A 36 1.64 -1.67 -8.53
N GLY A 37 2.26 -0.68 -7.87
CA GLY A 37 3.69 -0.66 -7.56
C GLY A 37 4.14 -1.79 -6.61
N ALA A 38 3.27 -2.25 -5.72
CA ALA A 38 3.55 -3.36 -4.81
C ALA A 38 3.57 -4.73 -5.50
N ARG A 39 3.10 -4.83 -6.77
CA ARG A 39 3.09 -6.10 -7.51
C ARG A 39 4.49 -6.45 -8.01
N GLN A 40 5.01 -7.61 -7.61
CA GLN A 40 6.33 -8.07 -8.00
C GLN A 40 6.45 -8.44 -9.49
N GLY A 41 5.36 -8.87 -10.13
CA GLY A 41 5.29 -9.14 -11.57
C GLY A 41 6.21 -10.23 -12.12
N THR A 42 6.68 -11.16 -11.30
CA THR A 42 7.70 -12.17 -11.66
C THR A 42 7.16 -13.38 -12.41
N ARG A 43 5.87 -13.42 -12.73
CA ARG A 43 5.25 -14.53 -13.45
C ARG A 43 5.87 -14.72 -14.84
N ALA A 44 6.37 -15.92 -15.11
CA ALA A 44 6.95 -16.27 -16.40
C ALA A 44 6.46 -17.62 -16.89
N GLN A 45 6.26 -17.74 -18.20
CA GLN A 45 5.94 -18.98 -18.89
C GLN A 45 6.83 -19.08 -20.14
N LYS A 46 7.08 -20.32 -20.60
CA LYS A 46 7.90 -20.56 -21.79
C LYS A 46 7.05 -20.58 -23.06
N THR A 47 7.44 -19.78 -24.04
CA THR A 47 6.94 -19.86 -25.42
C THR A 47 7.45 -21.13 -26.11
N ARG A 48 6.91 -21.47 -27.26
CA ARG A 48 7.36 -22.61 -28.07
C ARG A 48 8.86 -22.57 -28.45
N SER A 49 9.44 -21.39 -28.52
CA SER A 49 10.88 -21.21 -28.82
C SER A 49 11.76 -21.41 -27.60
N GLU A 50 11.24 -21.21 -26.41
CA GLU A 50 11.98 -21.31 -25.14
C GLU A 50 11.88 -22.70 -24.50
N VAL A 51 10.92 -23.52 -24.93
CA VAL A 51 10.80 -24.90 -24.48
C VAL A 51 11.88 -25.76 -25.13
N SER A 52 12.57 -26.57 -24.33
CA SER A 52 13.63 -27.47 -24.81
C SER A 52 13.11 -28.48 -25.84
N GLY A 53 13.86 -28.73 -26.86
CA GLY A 53 13.59 -29.71 -27.94
C GLY A 53 12.91 -29.12 -29.18
N GLY A 54 12.46 -29.95 -30.12
CA GLY A 54 11.64 -29.58 -31.26
C GLY A 54 12.42 -29.12 -32.51
N GLY A 55 13.71 -29.31 -32.61
CA GLY A 55 14.51 -28.93 -33.78
C GLY A 55 14.15 -29.66 -35.08
N ALA A 56 13.64 -30.89 -34.99
CA ALA A 56 13.25 -31.67 -36.16
C ALA A 56 11.73 -31.58 -36.42
N LYS A 57 11.37 -31.59 -37.72
CA LYS A 57 9.97 -31.69 -38.17
C LYS A 57 9.47 -33.13 -37.84
N PRO A 58 8.31 -33.30 -37.15
CA PRO A 58 7.82 -34.62 -36.71
C PRO A 58 7.57 -35.59 -37.85
N TRP A 59 7.08 -35.13 -39.01
CA TRP A 59 6.85 -35.89 -40.24
C TRP A 59 6.86 -34.98 -41.47
N ARG A 60 6.93 -35.61 -42.63
CA ARG A 60 6.93 -34.89 -43.94
C ARG A 60 5.61 -34.13 -44.15
N GLN A 61 5.63 -33.11 -44.99
CA GLN A 61 4.55 -32.16 -45.25
C GLN A 61 3.26 -32.80 -45.81
N LYS A 62 3.40 -33.84 -46.62
CA LYS A 62 2.31 -34.53 -47.32
C LYS A 62 2.53 -36.06 -47.30
N GLY A 63 1.45 -36.86 -47.56
CA GLY A 63 1.55 -38.30 -47.73
C GLY A 63 1.61 -39.10 -46.41
N THR A 64 1.20 -38.54 -45.27
CA THR A 64 1.17 -39.25 -43.98
C THR A 64 -0.26 -39.43 -43.42
N GLY A 65 -1.28 -38.85 -44.05
CA GLY A 65 -2.64 -38.85 -43.57
C GLY A 65 -2.87 -38.08 -42.23
N ARG A 66 -1.82 -37.46 -41.68
CA ARG A 66 -1.84 -36.70 -40.44
C ARG A 66 -1.93 -35.20 -40.70
N ALA A 67 -2.43 -34.45 -39.70
CA ALA A 67 -2.38 -32.99 -39.73
C ALA A 67 -0.93 -32.50 -39.85
N ARG A 68 -0.73 -31.41 -40.57
CA ARG A 68 0.62 -30.83 -40.75
C ARG A 68 1.18 -30.32 -39.42
N ALA A 69 2.41 -30.70 -39.11
CA ALA A 69 3.08 -30.24 -37.88
C ALA A 69 4.52 -29.78 -38.21
N GLY A 70 4.92 -28.61 -37.74
CA GLY A 70 6.25 -28.05 -37.89
C GLY A 70 7.19 -28.37 -36.73
N THR A 71 6.63 -28.54 -35.54
CA THR A 71 7.39 -28.83 -34.31
C THR A 71 6.51 -29.55 -33.28
N ILE A 72 7.12 -30.37 -32.45
CA ILE A 72 6.46 -31.01 -31.29
C ILE A 72 6.27 -30.05 -30.13
N ARG A 73 6.83 -28.84 -30.18
CA ARG A 73 6.73 -27.80 -29.13
C ARG A 73 5.65 -26.77 -29.43
N SER A 74 4.78 -27.02 -30.43
CA SER A 74 3.59 -26.20 -30.68
C SER A 74 2.67 -26.18 -29.46
N PRO A 75 1.94 -25.09 -29.19
CA PRO A 75 1.01 -24.99 -28.05
C PRO A 75 -0.07 -26.06 -27.99
N ILE A 76 -0.45 -26.63 -29.13
CA ILE A 76 -1.44 -27.72 -29.22
C ILE A 76 -0.88 -29.10 -28.81
N TRP A 77 0.43 -29.19 -28.61
CA TRP A 77 1.08 -30.43 -28.21
C TRP A 77 1.26 -30.50 -26.69
N ARG A 78 1.11 -31.69 -26.14
CA ARG A 78 1.51 -31.96 -24.75
C ARG A 78 2.98 -31.60 -24.56
N THR A 79 3.31 -30.87 -23.53
CA THR A 79 4.67 -30.36 -23.26
C THR A 79 5.18 -29.30 -24.25
N GLY A 80 4.31 -28.76 -25.13
CA GLY A 80 4.61 -27.59 -25.94
C GLY A 80 4.63 -26.28 -25.16
N GLY A 81 5.02 -25.20 -25.81
CA GLY A 81 5.02 -23.87 -25.22
C GLY A 81 3.63 -23.26 -25.11
N VAL A 82 3.48 -22.23 -24.27
CA VAL A 82 2.24 -21.46 -24.14
C VAL A 82 2.11 -20.48 -25.31
N THR A 83 0.92 -20.34 -25.89
CA THR A 83 0.67 -19.48 -27.08
C THR A 83 0.96 -18.02 -26.75
N PHE A 84 0.38 -17.49 -25.67
CA PHE A 84 0.62 -16.14 -25.17
C PHE A 84 1.25 -16.24 -23.79
N ALA A 85 2.53 -16.63 -23.79
CA ALA A 85 3.28 -16.85 -22.56
C ALA A 85 3.42 -15.55 -21.78
N ALA A 86 3.01 -15.57 -20.51
CA ALA A 86 3.26 -14.45 -19.61
C ALA A 86 4.77 -14.26 -19.40
N LYS A 87 5.20 -13.02 -19.38
CA LYS A 87 6.57 -12.61 -19.08
C LYS A 87 6.60 -11.73 -17.83
N PRO A 88 7.73 -11.64 -17.12
CA PRO A 88 7.89 -10.67 -16.06
C PRO A 88 7.55 -9.27 -16.57
N GLN A 89 6.77 -8.54 -15.78
CA GLN A 89 6.25 -7.24 -16.15
C GLN A 89 6.31 -6.30 -14.96
N ASP A 90 6.78 -5.11 -15.18
CA ASP A 90 6.65 -4.00 -14.23
C ASP A 90 5.21 -3.45 -14.30
N HIS A 91 4.56 -3.38 -13.15
CA HIS A 91 3.19 -2.87 -12.99
C HIS A 91 3.17 -1.46 -12.43
N SER A 92 4.30 -0.85 -12.12
CA SER A 92 4.37 0.47 -11.54
C SER A 92 3.70 1.52 -12.43
N GLN A 93 3.01 2.46 -11.79
CA GLN A 93 2.34 3.57 -12.45
C GLN A 93 2.93 4.89 -11.95
N LYS A 94 3.37 5.74 -12.85
CA LYS A 94 3.91 7.06 -12.51
C LYS A 94 2.80 7.98 -12.04
N VAL A 95 2.96 8.54 -10.83
CA VAL A 95 2.13 9.62 -10.29
C VAL A 95 2.98 10.88 -10.14
N ASN A 96 2.44 12.04 -10.51
CA ASN A 96 3.13 13.31 -10.31
C ASN A 96 3.21 13.66 -8.82
N LYS A 97 4.34 14.20 -8.35
CA LYS A 97 4.52 14.59 -6.93
C LYS A 97 3.40 15.51 -6.40
N LYS A 98 2.96 16.49 -7.20
CA LYS A 98 1.85 17.39 -6.84
C LYS A 98 0.51 16.64 -6.70
N MET A 99 0.25 15.63 -7.53
CA MET A 99 -0.95 14.78 -7.42
C MET A 99 -0.90 13.93 -6.16
N TYR A 100 0.23 13.30 -5.87
CA TYR A 100 0.42 12.51 -4.65
C TYR A 100 0.19 13.36 -3.39
N ARG A 101 0.87 14.52 -3.28
CA ARG A 101 0.68 15.46 -2.16
C ARG A 101 -0.78 15.93 -2.07
N GLY A 102 -1.41 16.23 -3.21
CA GLY A 102 -2.81 16.62 -3.25
C GLY A 102 -3.78 15.52 -2.78
N ALA A 103 -3.50 14.26 -3.09
CA ALA A 103 -4.27 13.11 -2.60
C ALA A 103 -4.09 12.93 -1.09
N MET A 104 -2.86 13.02 -0.57
CA MET A 104 -2.58 12.92 0.86
C MET A 104 -3.30 14.02 1.64
N LYS A 105 -3.24 15.28 1.17
CA LYS A 105 -4.00 16.40 1.76
C LYS A 105 -5.51 16.12 1.76
N SER A 106 -6.05 15.59 0.66
CA SER A 106 -7.47 15.24 0.54
C SER A 106 -7.88 14.12 1.51
N ILE A 107 -7.06 13.08 1.66
CA ILE A 107 -7.29 11.98 2.61
C ILE A 107 -7.29 12.49 4.05
N LEU A 108 -6.25 13.24 4.44
CA LEU A 108 -6.13 13.79 5.80
C LEU A 108 -7.29 14.72 6.15
N SER A 109 -7.69 15.56 5.21
CA SER A 109 -8.85 16.47 5.39
C SER A 109 -10.16 15.68 5.59
N GLU A 110 -10.32 14.57 4.86
CA GLU A 110 -11.50 13.71 5.00
C GLU A 110 -11.50 12.94 6.33
N LEU A 111 -10.33 12.47 6.78
CA LEU A 111 -10.18 11.83 8.09
C LEU A 111 -10.55 12.78 9.25
N VAL A 112 -10.20 14.06 9.14
CA VAL A 112 -10.62 15.09 10.09
C VAL A 112 -12.14 15.28 10.04
N ARG A 113 -12.72 15.44 8.85
CA ARG A 113 -14.17 15.66 8.65
C ARG A 113 -15.02 14.50 9.17
N GLN A 114 -14.51 13.28 9.06
CA GLN A 114 -15.17 12.06 9.55
C GLN A 114 -14.86 11.74 11.02
N GLU A 115 -14.12 12.61 11.71
CA GLU A 115 -13.69 12.39 13.11
C GLU A 115 -12.93 11.06 13.31
N ARG A 116 -12.18 10.66 12.26
CA ARG A 116 -11.32 9.47 12.27
C ARG A 116 -9.89 9.79 12.67
N LEU A 117 -9.45 11.05 12.55
CA LEU A 117 -8.13 11.51 12.96
C LEU A 117 -8.17 11.93 14.44
N ILE A 118 -7.38 11.26 15.26
CA ILE A 118 -7.26 11.52 16.70
C ILE A 118 -5.85 12.01 16.98
N VAL A 119 -5.73 13.22 17.50
CA VAL A 119 -4.44 13.81 17.86
C VAL A 119 -4.18 13.64 19.33
N VAL A 120 -2.97 13.18 19.69
CA VAL A 120 -2.47 13.07 21.06
C VAL A 120 -1.13 13.82 21.17
N ASP A 121 -0.80 14.27 22.38
CA ASP A 121 0.48 14.98 22.58
C ASP A 121 1.65 14.02 22.36
N ASN A 122 1.65 12.88 23.06
CA ASN A 122 2.67 11.84 22.93
C ASN A 122 2.04 10.44 23.07
N PHE A 123 2.62 9.45 22.39
CA PHE A 123 2.20 8.06 22.48
C PHE A 123 3.42 7.14 22.46
N SER A 124 3.74 6.54 23.60
CA SER A 124 4.87 5.62 23.76
C SER A 124 4.48 4.41 24.61
N VAL A 125 5.26 3.33 24.54
CA VAL A 125 5.10 2.11 25.34
C VAL A 125 6.42 1.83 26.05
N GLU A 126 6.39 1.61 27.37
CA GLU A 126 7.60 1.43 28.17
C GLU A 126 8.33 0.12 27.87
N ALA A 127 7.56 -0.94 27.57
CA ALA A 127 8.11 -2.26 27.25
C ALA A 127 7.51 -2.80 25.93
N PRO A 128 8.22 -3.67 25.18
CA PRO A 128 7.74 -4.24 23.92
C PRO A 128 6.68 -5.33 24.17
N LYS A 129 5.61 -4.99 24.90
CA LYS A 129 4.51 -5.90 25.28
C LYS A 129 3.19 -5.49 24.67
N THR A 130 2.60 -6.39 23.88
CA THR A 130 1.27 -6.21 23.27
C THR A 130 0.17 -5.92 24.29
N LYS A 131 0.24 -6.53 25.49
CA LYS A 131 -0.75 -6.34 26.56
C LYS A 131 -0.83 -4.88 27.03
N GLU A 132 0.32 -4.22 27.15
CA GLU A 132 0.39 -2.80 27.55
C GLU A 132 -0.19 -1.89 26.47
N LEU A 133 0.17 -2.12 25.21
CA LEU A 133 -0.39 -1.38 24.08
C LEU A 133 -1.91 -1.55 24.01
N VAL A 134 -2.41 -2.77 24.13
CA VAL A 134 -3.86 -3.05 24.11
C VAL A 134 -4.59 -2.36 25.26
N ALA A 135 -3.99 -2.28 26.46
CA ALA A 135 -4.58 -1.54 27.57
C ALA A 135 -4.71 -0.05 27.26
N LYS A 136 -3.63 0.60 26.76
CA LYS A 136 -3.66 2.01 26.33
C LYS A 136 -4.67 2.28 25.22
N LEU A 137 -4.75 1.39 24.21
CA LEU A 137 -5.72 1.54 23.12
C LEU A 137 -7.16 1.39 23.60
N LYS A 138 -7.43 0.50 24.58
CA LYS A 138 -8.75 0.37 25.20
C LYS A 138 -9.18 1.60 25.99
N GLU A 139 -8.26 2.27 26.67
CA GLU A 139 -8.53 3.54 27.38
C GLU A 139 -8.93 4.65 26.41
N LEU A 140 -8.41 4.60 25.17
CA LEU A 140 -8.76 5.52 24.07
C LEU A 140 -9.96 5.07 23.24
N GLU A 141 -10.54 3.88 23.53
CA GLU A 141 -11.63 3.24 22.79
C GLU A 141 -11.28 2.91 21.32
N LEU A 142 -10.00 2.55 21.07
CA LEU A 142 -9.48 2.26 19.76
C LEU A 142 -9.27 0.74 19.56
N ASN A 143 -9.94 0.17 18.54
CA ASN A 143 -9.84 -1.25 18.21
C ASN A 143 -9.12 -1.50 16.87
N ASP A 144 -9.29 -0.61 15.90
CA ASP A 144 -8.73 -0.66 14.56
C ASP A 144 -8.07 0.68 14.28
N VAL A 145 -6.73 0.73 14.39
CA VAL A 145 -6.01 2.00 14.46
C VAL A 145 -4.63 1.95 13.82
N LEU A 146 -4.35 2.97 13.02
CA LEU A 146 -3.01 3.31 12.57
C LEU A 146 -2.41 4.34 13.54
N ILE A 147 -1.27 4.01 14.15
CA ILE A 147 -0.52 4.89 15.03
C ILE A 147 0.58 5.56 14.21
N VAL A 148 0.58 6.90 14.19
CA VAL A 148 1.57 7.69 13.45
C VAL A 148 2.35 8.55 14.44
N THR A 149 3.66 8.34 14.49
CA THR A 149 4.60 9.09 15.33
C THR A 149 5.66 9.78 14.48
N GLY A 150 6.35 10.78 15.01
CA GLY A 150 7.48 11.43 14.30
C GLY A 150 8.56 10.41 13.96
N GLU A 151 9.02 9.69 14.98
CA GLU A 151 9.85 8.48 14.86
C GLU A 151 9.18 7.35 15.64
N VAL A 152 9.18 6.15 15.05
CA VAL A 152 8.58 4.97 15.72
C VAL A 152 9.58 4.39 16.72
N ASP A 153 9.22 4.38 18.00
CA ASP A 153 9.98 3.69 19.02
C ASP A 153 9.98 2.17 18.78
N GLU A 154 11.15 1.53 18.98
CA GLU A 154 11.30 0.08 18.83
C GLU A 154 10.30 -0.71 19.70
N ASN A 155 10.06 -0.26 20.93
CA ASN A 155 9.10 -0.89 21.84
C ASN A 155 7.67 -0.83 21.28
N LEU A 156 7.27 0.32 20.71
CA LEU A 156 5.95 0.49 20.09
C LEU A 156 5.80 -0.40 18.87
N PHE A 157 6.81 -0.45 18.00
CA PHE A 157 6.80 -1.31 16.81
C PHE A 157 6.67 -2.79 17.17
N LEU A 158 7.47 -3.27 18.14
CA LEU A 158 7.42 -4.67 18.58
C LEU A 158 6.09 -5.01 19.28
N ALA A 159 5.51 -4.07 20.02
CA ALA A 159 4.21 -4.27 20.67
C ALA A 159 3.04 -4.30 19.68
N ALA A 160 3.08 -3.50 18.60
CA ALA A 160 2.05 -3.41 17.57
C ALA A 160 2.11 -4.58 16.56
N ARG A 161 3.30 -5.05 16.21
CA ARG A 161 3.57 -6.01 15.13
C ARG A 161 2.68 -7.27 15.13
N ASN A 162 2.29 -7.78 16.30
CA ASN A 162 1.47 -8.99 16.42
C ASN A 162 -0.04 -8.71 16.41
N LEU A 163 -0.46 -7.46 16.40
CA LEU A 163 -1.87 -7.09 16.43
C LEU A 163 -2.38 -6.86 14.99
N TYR A 164 -3.37 -7.66 14.58
CA TYR A 164 -3.90 -7.63 13.20
C TYR A 164 -4.51 -6.27 12.80
N LYS A 165 -5.11 -5.55 13.76
CA LYS A 165 -5.84 -4.29 13.53
C LYS A 165 -5.09 -3.07 14.05
N VAL A 166 -3.81 -3.19 14.30
CA VAL A 166 -2.97 -2.09 14.79
C VAL A 166 -1.68 -2.08 13.98
N ASP A 167 -1.32 -0.93 13.44
CA ASP A 167 -0.03 -0.71 12.80
C ASP A 167 0.61 0.57 13.36
N ALA A 168 1.92 0.62 13.42
CA ALA A 168 2.68 1.78 13.87
C ALA A 168 3.66 2.21 12.79
N ARG A 169 3.58 3.47 12.38
CA ARG A 169 4.41 4.03 11.31
C ARG A 169 4.95 5.40 11.66
N ASP A 170 6.11 5.71 11.12
CA ASP A 170 6.64 7.06 11.10
C ASP A 170 6.01 7.90 9.98
N VAL A 171 6.19 9.20 10.06
CA VAL A 171 5.68 10.15 9.05
C VAL A 171 6.24 9.86 7.66
N THR A 172 7.50 9.38 7.57
CA THR A 172 8.18 9.12 6.29
C THR A 172 7.65 7.88 5.58
N ALA A 173 7.16 6.89 6.34
CA ALA A 173 6.54 5.66 5.84
C ALA A 173 5.02 5.76 5.65
N LEU A 174 4.45 6.95 5.80
CA LEU A 174 3.02 7.17 5.67
C LEU A 174 2.58 7.01 4.21
N ASP A 175 1.62 6.13 3.97
CA ASP A 175 1.08 5.84 2.65
C ASP A 175 -0.45 6.06 2.57
N PRO A 176 -1.00 6.32 1.36
CA PRO A 176 -2.43 6.60 1.19
C PRO A 176 -3.31 5.40 1.52
N VAL A 177 -2.80 4.16 1.37
CA VAL A 177 -3.57 2.95 1.60
C VAL A 177 -3.76 2.71 3.09
N SER A 178 -2.70 2.82 3.90
CA SER A 178 -2.80 2.64 5.36
C SER A 178 -3.69 3.69 6.01
N LEU A 179 -3.63 4.97 5.57
CA LEU A 179 -4.53 6.01 6.08
C LEU A 179 -6.02 5.70 5.87
N ILE A 180 -6.36 5.04 4.76
CA ILE A 180 -7.75 4.72 4.43
C ILE A 180 -8.19 3.41 5.07
N ALA A 181 -7.28 2.43 5.19
CA ALA A 181 -7.58 1.05 5.58
C ALA A 181 -8.04 0.92 7.04
N PHE A 182 -7.47 1.71 7.95
CA PHE A 182 -7.80 1.66 9.38
C PHE A 182 -9.03 2.53 9.71
N ASP A 183 -9.84 2.09 10.65
CA ASP A 183 -11.03 2.85 11.10
C ASP A 183 -10.65 4.20 11.72
N LYS A 184 -9.56 4.23 12.48
CA LYS A 184 -9.06 5.46 13.14
C LYS A 184 -7.57 5.63 12.87
N VAL A 185 -7.12 6.87 12.86
CA VAL A 185 -5.70 7.24 12.78
C VAL A 185 -5.35 8.03 14.05
N LEU A 186 -4.45 7.48 14.84
CA LEU A 186 -3.90 8.13 16.03
C LEU A 186 -2.56 8.78 15.62
N ILE A 187 -2.46 10.08 15.76
CA ILE A 187 -1.27 10.82 15.35
C ILE A 187 -0.77 11.68 16.50
N THR A 188 0.55 11.75 16.68
CA THR A 188 1.16 12.64 17.68
C THR A 188 1.20 14.09 17.18
N ALA A 189 1.15 15.06 18.09
CA ALA A 189 1.20 16.49 17.74
C ALA A 189 2.47 16.86 16.97
N GLU A 190 3.61 16.23 17.29
CA GLU A 190 4.86 16.38 16.55
C GLU A 190 4.74 15.84 15.13
N ALA A 191 4.18 14.63 14.96
CA ALA A 191 3.97 14.01 13.66
C ALA A 191 3.02 14.85 12.76
N VAL A 192 2.01 15.51 13.31
CA VAL A 192 1.14 16.42 12.56
C VAL A 192 1.95 17.56 11.93
N LYS A 193 2.87 18.19 12.68
CA LYS A 193 3.75 19.25 12.16
C LYS A 193 4.67 18.75 11.07
N GLN A 194 5.28 17.58 11.25
CA GLN A 194 6.14 16.96 10.24
C GLN A 194 5.37 16.61 8.95
N VAL A 195 4.14 16.10 9.07
CA VAL A 195 3.25 15.85 7.91
C VAL A 195 2.92 17.15 7.18
N GLU A 196 2.68 18.22 7.91
CA GLU A 196 2.41 19.53 7.32
C GLU A 196 3.61 20.06 6.51
N GLU A 197 4.83 19.96 7.05
CA GLU A 197 6.07 20.32 6.36
C GLU A 197 6.32 19.45 5.12
N MET A 198 6.12 18.13 5.22
CA MET A 198 6.29 17.21 4.09
C MET A 198 5.32 17.50 2.94
N LEU A 199 4.12 17.95 3.25
CA LEU A 199 3.08 18.22 2.27
C LEU A 199 3.04 19.68 1.78
N ALA A 200 3.80 20.55 2.37
CA ALA A 200 3.86 21.98 2.03
C ALA A 200 4.16 22.27 0.53
#